data_92256c5f0bd3c73a9df1cd80fc38b85f
#
_entry.id   92256c5f0bd3c73a9df1cd80fc38b85f
#
_cell.length_a   1.000
_cell.length_b   1.000
_cell.length_c   1.000
_cell.angle_alpha   90.00
_cell.angle_beta   90.00
_cell.angle_gamma   90.00
#
_symmetry.space_group_name_H-M   'P 1'
#
loop_
_entity.id
_entity.type
_entity.pdbx_description
1 polymer ?
#
loop_
_entity_poly.entity_id
_entity_poly.type
_entity_poly.pdbx_seq_one_letter_code
_entity_poly.pdbx_strand_id
1 'polypeptide(L)' 'FYEQMIAGDTADNVNYFKGKGVAFSKKYYEGCVTEYQYRRKLFELFKSQYKSKAREKYIQCYSLLKLKIL' A
#
# COMPACT_ATOMS: atom_id res chain seq x y z
N PHE A 1 -8.82 1.46 2.23
CA PHE A 1 -7.97 0.28 2.30
C PHE A 1 -6.62 0.48 1.61
N TYR A 2 -6.63 0.94 0.36
CA TYR A 2 -5.38 1.13 -0.38
C TYR A 2 -4.50 2.24 0.20
N GLU A 3 -5.13 3.25 0.79
CA GLU A 3 -4.37 4.29 1.46
C GLU A 3 -3.61 3.71 2.66
N GLN A 4 -4.21 2.78 3.38
CA GLN A 4 -3.57 2.13 4.51
C GLN A 4 -2.39 1.27 4.07
N MET A 5 -2.43 0.72 2.87
CA MET A 5 -1.31 -0.08 2.37
C MET A 5 -0.04 0.76 2.20
N ILE A 6 -0.19 2.05 1.93
CA ILE A 6 0.95 2.96 1.85
C ILE A 6 1.27 3.54 3.23
N ALA A 7 0.27 4.11 3.88
CA ALA A 7 0.46 4.79 5.17
C ALA A 7 0.79 3.82 6.30
N GLY A 8 0.33 2.58 6.18
CA GLY A 8 0.54 1.58 7.21
C GLY A 8 -0.48 1.68 8.32
N ASP A 9 -0.27 0.85 9.35
CA ASP A 9 -1.13 0.81 10.53
C ASP A 9 -0.23 0.82 11.77
N THR A 10 -0.25 1.92 12.48
CA THR A 10 0.61 2.09 13.66
C THR A 10 0.27 1.14 14.80
N ALA A 11 -1.00 0.75 14.89
CA ALA A 11 -1.43 -0.17 15.95
C ALA A 11 -0.81 -1.56 15.80
N ASP A 12 -0.55 -1.99 14.56
CA ASP A 12 0.02 -3.30 14.28
C ASP A 12 1.42 -3.23 13.69
N ASN A 13 2.05 -2.07 13.73
CA ASN A 13 3.39 -1.86 13.17
C ASN A 13 3.48 -2.19 11.68
N VAL A 14 2.39 -2.03 10.94
CA VAL A 14 2.40 -2.23 9.49
C VAL A 14 2.87 -0.94 8.83
N ASN A 15 4.11 -0.95 8.36
CA ASN A 15 4.69 0.23 7.72
C ASN A 15 5.72 -0.20 6.68
N TYR A 16 5.27 -0.38 5.45
CA TYR A 16 6.13 -0.78 4.35
C TYR A 16 6.76 0.39 3.61
N PHE A 17 6.22 1.59 3.78
CA PHE A 17 6.74 2.79 3.13
C PHE A 17 7.03 3.86 4.19
N LYS A 18 8.21 3.76 4.75
CA LYS A 18 8.64 4.66 5.81
C LYS A 18 8.67 6.10 5.30
N GLY A 19 8.08 7.01 6.07
CA GLY A 19 8.02 8.41 5.72
C GLY A 19 6.89 8.81 4.78
N LYS A 20 6.07 7.84 4.34
CA LYS A 20 4.94 8.10 3.47
C LYS A 20 3.64 7.90 4.25
N GLY A 21 2.92 8.98 4.48
CA GLY A 21 1.70 8.96 5.26
C GLY A 21 0.44 9.08 4.43
N VAL A 22 -0.68 9.40 5.11
CA VAL A 22 -1.99 9.51 4.48
C VAL A 22 -2.01 10.59 3.40
N ALA A 23 -1.36 11.73 3.65
CA ALA A 23 -1.32 12.81 2.67
C ALA A 23 -0.63 12.37 1.38
N PHE A 24 0.47 11.60 1.51
CA PHE A 24 1.17 11.06 0.35
C PHE A 24 0.27 10.09 -0.42
N SER A 25 -0.41 9.19 0.29
CA SER A 25 -1.24 8.17 -0.36
C SER A 25 -2.41 8.77 -1.12
N LYS A 26 -3.05 9.78 -0.56
CA LYS A 26 -4.15 10.48 -1.24
C LYS A 26 -3.68 11.11 -2.54
N LYS A 27 -2.53 11.79 -2.50
CA LYS A 27 -1.98 12.43 -3.69
C LYS A 27 -1.53 11.40 -4.73
N TYR A 28 -0.95 10.30 -4.26
CA TYR A 28 -0.47 9.24 -5.14
C TYR A 28 -1.61 8.59 -5.93
N TYR A 29 -2.74 8.40 -5.27
CA TYR A 29 -3.92 7.79 -5.90
C TYR A 29 -4.82 8.79 -6.60
N GLU A 30 -4.43 10.04 -6.67
CA GLU A 30 -5.22 11.07 -7.36
C GLU A 30 -5.45 10.66 -8.81
N GLY A 31 -6.72 10.72 -9.23
CA GLY A 31 -7.11 10.30 -10.57
C GLY A 31 -7.49 8.83 -10.69
N CYS A 32 -7.23 8.01 -9.67
CA CYS A 32 -7.67 6.62 -9.67
C CYS A 32 -9.16 6.55 -9.36
N VAL A 33 -9.89 5.79 -10.16
CA VAL A 33 -11.34 5.63 -10.01
C VAL A 33 -11.72 4.18 -9.71
N THR A 34 -11.05 3.23 -10.38
CA THR A 34 -11.37 1.81 -10.23
C THR A 34 -10.37 1.12 -9.32
N GLU A 35 -10.80 -0.01 -8.73
CA GLU A 35 -9.95 -0.83 -7.89
C GLU A 35 -8.69 -1.30 -8.64
N TYR A 36 -8.86 -1.61 -9.92
CA TYR A 36 -7.74 -2.02 -10.76
C TYR A 36 -6.66 -0.94 -10.83
N GLN A 37 -7.07 0.32 -10.97
CA GLN A 37 -6.13 1.44 -11.04
C GLN A 37 -5.38 1.60 -9.73
N TYR A 38 -6.06 1.46 -8.59
CA TYR A 38 -5.42 1.52 -7.28
C TYR A 38 -4.38 0.42 -7.11
N ARG A 39 -4.75 -0.80 -7.47
CA ARG A 39 -3.84 -1.95 -7.35
C ARG A 39 -2.60 -1.77 -8.19
N ARG A 40 -2.78 -1.33 -9.42
CA ARG A 40 -1.67 -1.16 -10.34
C ARG A 40 -0.69 -0.11 -9.84
N LYS A 41 -1.20 1.04 -9.41
CA LYS A 41 -0.35 2.09 -8.87
C LYS A 41 0.37 1.64 -7.62
N LEU A 42 -0.33 0.96 -6.74
CA LEU A 42 0.26 0.45 -5.51
C LEU A 42 1.39 -0.53 -5.79
N PHE A 43 1.16 -1.43 -6.74
CA PHE A 43 2.19 -2.42 -7.10
C PHE A 43 3.42 -1.75 -7.70
N GLU A 44 3.23 -0.71 -8.51
CA GLU A 44 4.35 0.05 -9.05
C GLU A 44 5.17 0.71 -7.94
N LEU A 45 4.50 1.21 -6.91
CA LEU A 45 5.20 1.78 -5.76
C LEU A 45 6.00 0.72 -5.02
N PHE A 46 5.43 -0.47 -4.82
CA PHE A 46 6.16 -1.59 -4.22
C PHE A 46 7.37 -2.00 -5.06
N LYS A 47 7.22 -2.02 -6.38
CA LYS A 47 8.34 -2.33 -7.27
C LYS A 47 9.46 -1.31 -7.13
N SER A 48 9.11 -0.04 -7.01
CA SER A 48 10.09 1.02 -6.83
C SER A 48 10.85 0.88 -5.52
N GLN A 49 10.15 0.45 -4.46
CA GLN A 49 10.73 0.34 -3.13
C GLN A 49 11.47 -0.98 -2.91
N TYR A 50 10.89 -2.09 -3.33
CA TYR A 50 11.39 -3.42 -3.00
C TYR A 50 11.95 -4.19 -4.20
N LYS A 51 11.77 -3.69 -5.41
CA LYS A 51 12.30 -4.28 -6.65
C LYS A 51 11.87 -5.74 -6.81
N SER A 52 12.79 -6.68 -6.79
CA SER A 52 12.48 -8.09 -7.01
C SER A 52 11.59 -8.70 -5.93
N LYS A 53 11.55 -8.10 -4.74
CA LYS A 53 10.72 -8.58 -3.63
C LYS A 53 9.37 -7.89 -3.53
N ALA A 54 9.05 -7.06 -4.51
CA ALA A 54 7.81 -6.27 -4.49
C ALA A 54 6.56 -7.13 -4.35
N ARG A 55 6.51 -8.24 -5.07
CA ARG A 55 5.34 -9.13 -5.03
C ARG A 55 5.14 -9.73 -3.64
N GLU A 56 6.20 -10.20 -3.02
CA GLU A 56 6.12 -10.76 -1.67
C GLU A 56 5.65 -9.71 -0.66
N LYS A 57 6.24 -8.53 -0.74
CA LYS A 57 5.89 -7.45 0.19
C LYS A 57 4.47 -6.97 -0.01
N TYR A 58 4.03 -6.90 -1.26
CA TYR A 58 2.65 -6.52 -1.58
C TYR A 58 1.66 -7.51 -0.96
N ILE A 59 1.90 -8.80 -1.15
CA ILE A 59 1.02 -9.85 -0.63
C ILE A 59 1.00 -9.83 0.89
N GLN A 60 2.15 -9.67 1.52
CA GLN A 60 2.24 -9.58 2.98
C GLN A 60 1.44 -8.41 3.53
N CYS A 61 1.63 -7.23 2.95
CA CYS A 61 0.93 -6.04 3.38
C CYS A 61 -0.58 -6.17 3.18
N TYR A 62 -0.98 -6.65 2.03
CA TYR A 62 -2.39 -6.84 1.69
C TYR A 62 -3.06 -7.81 2.67
N SER A 63 -2.41 -8.94 2.95
CA SER A 63 -2.95 -9.95 3.83
C SER A 63 -3.09 -9.45 5.26
N LEU A 64 -2.08 -8.74 5.77
CA LEU A 64 -2.12 -8.22 7.13
C LEU A 64 -3.25 -7.22 7.33
N LEU A 65 -3.44 -6.31 6.38
CA LEU A 65 -4.48 -5.29 6.48
C LEU A 65 -5.87 -5.85 6.21
N LYS A 66 -5.99 -6.82 5.32
CA LYS A 66 -7.27 -7.43 5.01
C LYS A 66 -7.83 -8.22 6.18
N LEU A 67 -6.98 -8.91 6.92
CA LEU A 67 -7.41 -9.64 8.10
C LEU A 67 -8.01 -8.73 9.17
N LYS A 68 -7.57 -7.51 9.25
CA LYS A 68 -8.09 -6.53 10.20
C LYS A 68 -9.48 -6.04 9.85
N ILE A 69 -9.79 -5.97 8.57
CA ILE A 69 -11.08 -5.44 8.10
C ILE A 69 -12.19 -6.46 8.30
N LEU A 70 -11.84 -7.72 8.36
CA LEU A 70 -12.78 -8.79 8.63
C LEU A 70 -13.12 -8.90 10.11
#